data_d7aadbc31605a86290ea387bde8d3f94
#
_entry.id   d7aadbc31605a86290ea387bde8d3f94
#
_cell.length_a   1.000
_cell.length_b   1.000
_cell.length_c   1.000
_cell.angle_alpha   90.00
_cell.angle_beta   90.00
_cell.angle_gamma   90.00
#
_symmetry.space_group_name_H-M   'P 1'
#
loop_
_entity.id
_entity.type
_entity.pdbx_description
1 polymer ?
#
loop_
_entity_poly.entity_id
_entity_poly.type
_entity_poly.pdbx_seq_one_letter_code
_entity_poly.pdbx_strand_id
1 'polypeptide(L)'
;MCQFLAVALKDMKFLPVEKILKNGTVVTIRQAIKKDAEGLLQTVSRYMIDSDHLVTSIEEFNPTILDEKRWIEALNENRNSLLLIATHKKKIIGNINLNGETRKKTRHNAVLGIGILKEWRSIGLGEILMQCAIDWAKENLTLETLWLHVFATHFKAIGLYKKMGFEEVAVQQDFIKNDDNSYSDNLVMKLSVKTN
;
A
#
# COMPACT_ATOMS: atom_id res chain seq x y z
N MET A 1 -35.13 11.49 9.42
CA MET A 1 -34.14 10.44 9.77
C MET A 1 -33.16 10.11 8.63
N CYS A 2 -33.31 10.65 7.41
CA CYS A 2 -32.41 10.40 6.26
C CYS A 2 -31.25 11.38 6.09
N GLN A 3 -31.24 12.52 6.77
CA GLN A 3 -30.18 13.55 6.59
C GLN A 3 -28.93 13.31 7.44
N PHE A 4 -29.02 12.58 8.54
CA PHE A 4 -27.87 12.29 9.40
C PHE A 4 -26.96 11.19 8.84
N LEU A 5 -27.46 10.26 8.02
CA LEU A 5 -26.64 9.23 7.35
C LEU A 5 -25.79 9.79 6.19
N ALA A 6 -26.20 10.88 5.56
CA ALA A 6 -25.48 11.47 4.44
C ALA A 6 -24.20 12.23 4.87
N VAL A 7 -24.12 12.70 6.12
CA VAL A 7 -22.96 13.42 6.65
C VAL A 7 -21.84 12.46 7.10
N ALA A 8 -22.20 11.26 7.56
CA ALA A 8 -21.23 10.25 7.97
C ALA A 8 -20.49 9.55 6.80
N LEU A 9 -20.97 9.75 5.55
CA LEU A 9 -20.41 9.12 4.35
C LEU A 9 -19.33 9.97 3.65
N LYS A 10 -19.02 11.15 4.15
CA LYS A 10 -18.32 12.13 3.31
C LYS A 10 -16.81 12.11 3.38
N ASP A 11 -16.17 11.71 4.45
CA ASP A 11 -14.70 11.80 4.50
C ASP A 11 -14.07 10.86 5.56
N MET A 12 -13.83 9.61 5.21
CA MET A 12 -12.90 8.77 6.00
C MET A 12 -11.45 9.20 5.72
N LYS A 13 -11.09 10.40 6.13
CA LYS A 13 -9.71 10.87 6.07
C LYS A 13 -8.88 10.20 7.14
N PHE A 14 -7.74 9.64 6.75
CA PHE A 14 -6.76 9.15 7.71
C PHE A 14 -6.10 10.35 8.40
N LEU A 15 -6.26 10.46 9.73
CA LEU A 15 -5.63 11.53 10.52
C LEU A 15 -4.14 11.20 10.73
N PRO A 16 -3.24 12.19 10.66
CA PRO A 16 -1.82 11.97 10.93
C PRO A 16 -1.59 11.37 12.31
N VAL A 17 -0.73 10.34 12.38
CA VAL A 17 -0.33 9.70 13.63
C VAL A 17 1.19 9.60 13.71
N GLU A 18 1.74 9.85 14.90
CA GLU A 18 3.14 9.58 15.19
C GLU A 18 3.30 8.14 15.68
N LYS A 19 4.35 7.48 15.23
CA LYS A 19 4.71 6.12 15.60
C LYS A 19 6.20 6.03 15.91
N ILE A 20 6.55 5.16 16.85
CA ILE A 20 7.94 4.92 17.24
C ILE A 20 8.37 3.58 16.63
N LEU A 21 9.44 3.60 15.85
CA LEU A 21 10.05 2.42 15.27
C LEU A 21 10.85 1.62 16.33
N LYS A 22 11.18 0.36 16.02
CA LYS A 22 11.94 -0.52 16.95
C LYS A 22 13.30 0.05 17.40
N ASN A 23 13.88 0.96 16.60
CA ASN A 23 15.15 1.64 16.92
C ASN A 23 14.94 2.99 17.64
N GLY A 24 13.75 3.29 18.12
CA GLY A 24 13.41 4.54 18.83
C GLY A 24 13.13 5.73 17.93
N THR A 25 13.25 5.62 16.60
CA THR A 25 12.98 6.73 15.68
C THR A 25 11.49 7.03 15.60
N VAL A 26 11.10 8.30 15.75
CA VAL A 26 9.73 8.76 15.55
C VAL A 26 9.48 9.04 14.07
N VAL A 27 8.39 8.52 13.55
CA VAL A 27 7.90 8.76 12.19
C VAL A 27 6.45 9.19 12.22
N THR A 28 6.06 9.99 11.23
CA THR A 28 4.65 10.38 11.05
C THR A 28 4.06 9.60 9.89
N ILE A 29 2.94 8.92 10.13
CA ILE A 29 2.12 8.28 9.09
C ILE A 29 0.94 9.20 8.80
N ARG A 30 0.73 9.53 7.53
CA ARG A 30 -0.37 10.39 7.11
C ARG A 30 -0.83 10.08 5.68
N GLN A 31 -2.01 10.52 5.36
CA GLN A 31 -2.50 10.46 3.99
C GLN A 31 -1.65 11.36 3.08
N ALA A 32 -1.34 10.86 1.87
CA ALA A 32 -0.63 11.65 0.85
C ALA A 32 -1.55 12.74 0.29
N ILE A 33 -0.95 13.88 -0.04
CA ILE A 33 -1.61 15.01 -0.71
C ILE A 33 -0.84 15.38 -1.98
N LYS A 34 -1.46 16.13 -2.90
CA LYS A 34 -0.83 16.57 -4.17
C LYS A 34 0.59 17.15 -4.03
N LYS A 35 0.86 17.84 -2.92
CA LYS A 35 2.18 18.44 -2.67
C LYS A 35 3.27 17.41 -2.41
N ASP A 36 2.90 16.17 -2.11
CA ASP A 36 3.83 15.08 -1.84
C ASP A 36 4.34 14.41 -3.12
N ALA A 37 3.73 14.69 -4.29
CA ALA A 37 3.97 13.99 -5.54
C ALA A 37 5.46 13.89 -5.90
N GLU A 38 6.20 15.00 -5.84
CA GLU A 38 7.63 15.00 -6.15
C GLU A 38 8.44 14.14 -5.16
N GLY A 39 8.21 14.30 -3.87
CA GLY A 39 8.90 13.52 -2.84
C GLY A 39 8.52 12.05 -2.86
N LEU A 40 7.26 11.73 -3.20
CA LEU A 40 6.79 10.35 -3.33
C LEU A 40 7.43 9.70 -4.55
N LEU A 41 7.43 10.37 -5.71
CA LEU A 41 8.07 9.89 -6.93
C LEU A 41 9.57 9.60 -6.72
N GLN A 42 10.30 10.51 -6.06
CA GLN A 42 11.70 10.29 -5.70
C GLN A 42 11.88 9.06 -4.79
N THR A 43 10.98 8.88 -3.81
CA THR A 43 11.02 7.75 -2.89
C THR A 43 10.74 6.42 -3.61
N VAL A 44 9.73 6.41 -4.49
CA VAL A 44 9.37 5.23 -5.30
C VAL A 44 10.54 4.83 -6.19
N SER A 45 11.10 5.77 -6.98
CA SER A 45 12.26 5.50 -7.85
C SER A 45 13.45 4.92 -7.07
N ARG A 46 13.72 5.41 -5.85
CA ARG A 46 14.81 4.90 -5.01
C ARG A 46 14.57 3.45 -4.56
N TYR A 47 13.39 3.12 -4.02
CA TYR A 47 13.18 1.75 -3.55
C TYR A 47 13.00 0.76 -4.71
N MET A 48 12.65 1.22 -5.92
CA MET A 48 12.63 0.38 -7.13
C MET A 48 14.03 -0.07 -7.52
N ILE A 49 15.02 0.83 -7.51
CA ILE A 49 16.42 0.48 -7.76
C ILE A 49 16.96 -0.54 -6.74
N ASP A 50 16.45 -0.49 -5.51
CA ASP A 50 16.91 -1.33 -4.39
C ASP A 50 16.10 -2.64 -4.22
N SER A 51 15.28 -3.03 -5.20
CA SER A 51 14.37 -4.17 -5.04
C SER A 51 14.29 -5.04 -6.29
N ASP A 52 14.62 -6.32 -6.15
CA ASP A 52 14.48 -7.35 -7.17
C ASP A 52 13.07 -8.00 -7.17
N HIS A 53 12.12 -7.47 -6.37
CA HIS A 53 10.80 -8.06 -6.17
C HIS A 53 9.67 -7.06 -6.52
N LEU A 54 9.88 -6.28 -7.58
CA LEU A 54 8.86 -5.42 -8.17
C LEU A 54 8.59 -5.85 -9.60
N VAL A 55 7.31 -5.91 -9.97
CA VAL A 55 6.89 -6.32 -11.31
C VAL A 55 7.20 -5.23 -12.35
N THR A 56 7.14 -3.97 -11.96
CA THR A 56 7.51 -2.84 -12.82
C THR A 56 9.02 -2.63 -12.75
N SER A 57 9.69 -2.63 -13.89
CA SER A 57 11.12 -2.32 -13.97
C SER A 57 11.36 -0.81 -13.82
N ILE A 58 12.60 -0.43 -13.48
CA ILE A 58 12.94 1.00 -13.35
C ILE A 58 12.88 1.72 -14.71
N GLU A 59 13.15 1.01 -15.82
CA GLU A 59 13.06 1.52 -17.19
C GLU A 59 11.62 1.82 -17.60
N GLU A 60 10.66 1.01 -17.11
CA GLU A 60 9.23 1.22 -17.34
C GLU A 60 8.64 2.31 -16.45
N PHE A 61 9.24 2.55 -15.29
CA PHE A 61 8.76 3.54 -14.33
C PHE A 61 9.18 4.95 -14.72
N ASN A 62 8.38 5.61 -15.54
CA ASN A 62 8.64 6.97 -16.03
C ASN A 62 7.45 7.92 -15.84
N PRO A 63 6.79 7.98 -14.65
CA PRO A 63 5.72 8.94 -14.43
C PRO A 63 6.26 10.35 -14.27
N THR A 64 5.53 11.33 -14.78
CA THR A 64 5.78 12.74 -14.50
C THR A 64 5.24 13.12 -13.12
N ILE A 65 5.68 14.27 -12.57
CA ILE A 65 5.10 14.83 -11.33
C ILE A 65 3.59 15.06 -11.51
N LEU A 66 3.14 15.37 -12.73
CA LEU A 66 1.70 15.56 -12.98
C LEU A 66 0.93 14.24 -12.91
N ASP A 67 1.49 13.14 -13.42
CA ASP A 67 0.88 11.82 -13.33
C ASP A 67 0.80 11.36 -11.87
N GLU A 68 1.85 11.59 -11.10
CA GLU A 68 1.86 11.28 -9.67
C GLU A 68 0.80 12.10 -8.90
N LYS A 69 0.65 13.40 -9.21
CA LYS A 69 -0.43 14.23 -8.64
C LYS A 69 -1.81 13.67 -8.96
N ARG A 70 -2.04 13.26 -10.21
CA ARG A 70 -3.32 12.67 -10.64
C ARG A 70 -3.58 11.34 -9.93
N TRP A 71 -2.56 10.51 -9.77
CA TRP A 71 -2.68 9.25 -9.05
C TRP A 71 -3.03 9.44 -7.57
N ILE A 72 -2.36 10.38 -6.89
CA ILE A 72 -2.68 10.75 -5.50
C ILE A 72 -4.13 11.23 -5.39
N GLU A 73 -4.60 12.08 -6.33
CA GLU A 73 -5.98 12.55 -6.33
C GLU A 73 -6.97 11.43 -6.56
N ALA A 74 -6.73 10.58 -7.56
CA ALA A 74 -7.61 9.46 -7.87
C ALA A 74 -7.80 8.53 -6.67
N LEU A 75 -6.73 8.23 -5.91
CA LEU A 75 -6.82 7.44 -4.69
C LEU A 75 -7.59 8.18 -3.58
N ASN A 76 -7.39 9.49 -3.45
CA ASN A 76 -8.06 10.28 -2.41
C ASN A 76 -9.55 10.53 -2.71
N GLU A 77 -9.96 10.52 -3.97
CA GLU A 77 -11.35 10.66 -4.41
C GLU A 77 -12.14 9.35 -4.33
N ASN A 78 -11.45 8.22 -4.45
CA ASN A 78 -12.07 6.90 -4.37
C ASN A 78 -12.26 6.49 -2.90
N ARG A 79 -13.52 6.35 -2.45
CA ARG A 79 -13.90 6.11 -1.05
C ARG A 79 -13.37 4.80 -0.46
N ASN A 80 -13.04 3.81 -1.28
CA ASN A 80 -12.47 2.53 -0.86
C ASN A 80 -10.98 2.40 -1.23
N SER A 81 -10.32 3.53 -1.50
CA SER A 81 -8.87 3.61 -1.71
C SER A 81 -8.20 4.44 -0.63
N LEU A 82 -6.92 4.17 -0.40
CA LEU A 82 -6.11 4.86 0.58
C LEU A 82 -4.67 4.98 0.06
N LEU A 83 -4.03 6.11 0.29
CA LEU A 83 -2.60 6.26 0.11
C LEU A 83 -1.99 6.90 1.35
N LEU A 84 -1.21 6.14 2.11
CA LEU A 84 -0.45 6.64 3.25
C LEU A 84 1.01 6.76 2.90
N ILE A 85 1.64 7.79 3.43
CA ILE A 85 3.09 7.96 3.42
C ILE A 85 3.62 7.97 4.85
N ALA A 86 4.80 7.38 5.02
CA ALA A 86 5.59 7.53 6.23
C ALA A 86 6.63 8.63 6.02
N THR A 87 6.74 9.55 6.96
CA THR A 87 7.71 10.64 6.89
C THR A 87 8.60 10.70 8.14
N HIS A 88 9.89 11.01 7.93
CA HIS A 88 10.83 11.36 8.98
C HIS A 88 11.55 12.65 8.61
N LYS A 89 11.57 13.65 9.51
CA LYS A 89 12.15 14.99 9.27
C LYS A 89 11.69 15.57 7.91
N LYS A 90 10.37 15.47 7.62
CA LYS A 90 9.70 15.92 6.39
C LYS A 90 10.07 15.15 5.10
N LYS A 91 10.94 14.15 5.15
CA LYS A 91 11.27 13.29 4.00
C LYS A 91 10.36 12.07 3.99
N ILE A 92 9.83 11.69 2.83
CA ILE A 92 9.08 10.45 2.65
C ILE A 92 10.08 9.30 2.67
N ILE A 93 9.77 8.26 3.45
CA ILE A 93 10.64 7.09 3.68
C ILE A 93 9.98 5.78 3.27
N GLY A 94 8.72 5.82 2.91
CA GLY A 94 7.92 4.71 2.42
C GLY A 94 6.46 5.09 2.27
N ASN A 95 5.72 4.25 1.58
CA ASN A 95 4.29 4.39 1.36
C ASN A 95 3.58 3.05 1.40
N ILE A 96 2.26 3.09 1.60
CA ILE A 96 1.34 1.99 1.42
C ILE A 96 0.08 2.51 0.74
N ASN A 97 -0.44 1.77 -0.22
CA ASN A 97 -1.69 2.10 -0.88
C ASN A 97 -2.66 0.92 -0.86
N LEU A 98 -3.93 1.24 -0.81
CA LEU A 98 -5.05 0.36 -1.10
C LEU A 98 -5.73 0.88 -2.35
N ASN A 99 -5.66 0.12 -3.44
CA ASN A 99 -6.36 0.41 -4.69
C ASN A 99 -7.72 -0.28 -4.65
N GLY A 100 -8.75 0.45 -4.28
CA GLY A 100 -10.13 -0.07 -4.21
C GLY A 100 -10.74 -0.22 -5.60
N GLU A 101 -11.40 -1.34 -5.81
CA GLU A 101 -12.14 -1.62 -7.02
C GLU A 101 -13.36 -0.68 -7.17
N THR A 102 -13.67 -0.30 -8.42
CA THR A 102 -14.75 0.67 -8.69
C THR A 102 -16.07 0.02 -9.14
N ARG A 103 -16.01 -1.19 -9.69
CA ARG A 103 -17.19 -1.88 -10.20
C ARG A 103 -18.07 -2.40 -9.07
N LYS A 104 -19.39 -2.26 -9.19
CA LYS A 104 -20.36 -2.64 -8.16
C LYS A 104 -20.14 -4.04 -7.57
N LYS A 105 -19.77 -5.04 -8.40
CA LYS A 105 -19.60 -6.43 -7.96
C LYS A 105 -18.24 -6.71 -7.29
N THR A 106 -17.26 -5.82 -7.44
CA THR A 106 -15.89 -6.03 -6.92
C THR A 106 -15.44 -4.93 -5.95
N ARG A 107 -16.21 -3.86 -5.78
CA ARG A 107 -15.82 -2.68 -4.98
C ARG A 107 -15.55 -2.96 -3.51
N HIS A 108 -15.92 -4.13 -3.01
CA HIS A 108 -15.60 -4.59 -1.65
C HIS A 108 -14.16 -5.09 -1.52
N ASN A 109 -13.40 -5.11 -2.62
CA ASN A 109 -12.00 -5.49 -2.65
C ASN A 109 -11.08 -4.28 -2.86
N ALA A 110 -9.90 -4.34 -2.29
CA ALA A 110 -8.79 -3.46 -2.63
C ALA A 110 -7.51 -4.26 -2.76
N VAL A 111 -6.63 -3.82 -3.68
CA VAL A 111 -5.28 -4.40 -3.82
C VAL A 111 -4.29 -3.52 -3.06
N LEU A 112 -3.50 -4.15 -2.21
CA LEU A 112 -2.49 -3.50 -1.38
C LEU A 112 -1.13 -3.50 -2.08
N GLY A 113 -0.48 -2.32 -2.07
CA GLY A 113 0.92 -2.15 -2.45
C GLY A 113 1.68 -1.44 -1.32
N ILE A 114 2.93 -1.85 -1.07
CA ILE A 114 3.79 -1.24 -0.05
C ILE A 114 5.22 -1.10 -0.56
N GLY A 115 5.83 0.07 -0.36
CA GLY A 115 7.22 0.34 -0.68
C GLY A 115 7.92 1.08 0.45
N ILE A 116 9.15 0.68 0.78
CA ILE A 116 9.96 1.26 1.86
C ILE A 116 11.41 1.38 1.40
N LEU A 117 12.00 2.54 1.63
CA LEU A 117 13.42 2.76 1.38
C LEU A 117 14.28 1.74 2.14
N LYS A 118 15.36 1.26 1.52
CA LYS A 118 16.22 0.17 2.01
C LYS A 118 16.67 0.37 3.45
N GLU A 119 17.14 1.57 3.78
CA GLU A 119 17.62 1.96 5.10
C GLU A 119 16.53 2.01 6.19
N TRP A 120 15.26 1.94 5.80
CA TRP A 120 14.09 1.95 6.69
C TRP A 120 13.39 0.60 6.80
N ARG A 121 13.94 -0.44 6.16
CA ARG A 121 13.43 -1.82 6.24
C ARG A 121 13.88 -2.49 7.54
N SER A 122 13.16 -3.52 7.96
CA SER A 122 13.47 -4.39 9.12
C SER A 122 13.47 -3.70 10.50
N ILE A 123 13.03 -2.46 10.62
CA ILE A 123 12.92 -1.70 11.88
C ILE A 123 11.46 -1.44 12.30
N GLY A 124 10.51 -2.21 11.75
CA GLY A 124 9.10 -2.16 12.13
C GLY A 124 8.23 -1.23 11.29
N LEU A 125 8.78 -0.46 10.34
CA LEU A 125 7.99 0.49 9.53
C LEU A 125 6.92 -0.22 8.69
N GLY A 126 7.24 -1.38 8.09
CA GLY A 126 6.27 -2.16 7.32
C GLY A 126 5.08 -2.63 8.16
N GLU A 127 5.32 -3.10 9.38
CA GLU A 127 4.27 -3.50 10.32
C GLU A 127 3.33 -2.31 10.64
N ILE A 128 3.91 -1.14 10.90
CA ILE A 128 3.16 0.08 11.22
C ILE A 128 2.30 0.54 10.04
N LEU A 129 2.86 0.60 8.83
CA LEU A 129 2.13 0.99 7.63
C LEU A 129 0.98 0.02 7.34
N MET A 130 1.24 -1.29 7.40
CA MET A 130 0.24 -2.34 7.22
C MET A 130 -0.88 -2.20 8.26
N GLN A 131 -0.54 -2.05 9.55
CA GLN A 131 -1.54 -1.91 10.61
C GLN A 131 -2.43 -0.69 10.37
N CYS A 132 -1.84 0.48 10.05
CA CYS A 132 -2.61 1.69 9.74
C CYS A 132 -3.58 1.49 8.56
N ALA A 133 -3.14 0.82 7.50
CA ALA A 133 -3.98 0.56 6.33
C ALA A 133 -5.09 -0.46 6.64
N ILE A 134 -4.79 -1.52 7.39
CA ILE A 134 -5.76 -2.54 7.81
C ILE A 134 -6.82 -1.94 8.75
N ASP A 135 -6.40 -1.13 9.73
CA ASP A 135 -7.33 -0.49 10.66
C ASP A 135 -8.28 0.46 9.91
N TRP A 136 -7.75 1.25 8.98
CA TRP A 136 -8.57 2.08 8.10
C TRP A 136 -9.53 1.25 7.24
N ALA A 137 -9.09 0.12 6.69
CA ALA A 137 -9.95 -0.75 5.88
C ALA A 137 -11.06 -1.41 6.71
N LYS A 138 -10.81 -1.74 7.98
CA LYS A 138 -11.83 -2.25 8.91
C LYS A 138 -12.95 -1.24 9.17
N GLU A 139 -12.62 0.03 9.28
CA GLU A 139 -13.59 1.12 9.44
C GLU A 139 -14.30 1.50 8.13
N ASN A 140 -13.74 1.14 6.97
CA ASN A 140 -14.32 1.45 5.68
C ASN A 140 -15.63 0.70 5.46
N LEU A 141 -16.70 1.40 5.06
CA LEU A 141 -18.05 0.83 4.93
C LEU A 141 -18.21 -0.08 3.71
N THR A 142 -17.27 -0.05 2.76
CA THR A 142 -17.36 -0.79 1.50
C THR A 142 -16.41 -1.98 1.45
N LEU A 143 -15.20 -1.84 2.02
CA LEU A 143 -14.17 -2.87 1.95
C LEU A 143 -14.51 -4.06 2.85
N GLU A 144 -14.31 -5.26 2.31
CA GLU A 144 -14.45 -6.53 2.99
C GLU A 144 -13.16 -7.36 2.90
N THR A 145 -12.39 -7.19 1.81
CA THR A 145 -11.19 -8.00 1.55
C THR A 145 -10.07 -7.13 0.97
N LEU A 146 -8.89 -7.31 1.54
CA LEU A 146 -7.64 -6.81 0.99
C LEU A 146 -6.91 -7.96 0.29
N TRP A 147 -6.40 -7.67 -0.90
CA TRP A 147 -5.61 -8.58 -1.72
C TRP A 147 -4.19 -8.02 -1.88
N LEU A 148 -3.22 -8.89 -2.04
CA LEU A 148 -1.89 -8.53 -2.48
C LEU A 148 -1.28 -9.61 -3.36
N HIS A 149 -0.30 -9.19 -4.15
CA HIS A 149 0.53 -10.04 -5.00
C HIS A 149 1.98 -9.89 -4.54
N VAL A 150 2.70 -10.99 -4.47
CA VAL A 150 4.10 -10.98 -4.03
C VAL A 150 4.88 -12.10 -4.73
N PHE A 151 6.13 -11.83 -5.10
CA PHE A 151 7.04 -12.86 -5.57
C PHE A 151 7.12 -14.00 -4.55
N ALA A 152 6.93 -15.25 -4.96
CA ALA A 152 6.99 -16.41 -4.07
C ALA A 152 8.36 -16.55 -3.36
N THR A 153 9.40 -15.94 -3.91
CA THR A 153 10.75 -15.88 -3.35
C THR A 153 10.98 -14.74 -2.33
N HIS A 154 10.00 -13.81 -2.20
CA HIS A 154 10.15 -12.68 -1.28
C HIS A 154 9.76 -13.05 0.16
N PHE A 155 10.46 -13.99 0.77
CA PHE A 155 10.14 -14.57 2.09
C PHE A 155 9.97 -13.54 3.21
N LYS A 156 10.73 -12.43 3.19
CA LYS A 156 10.60 -11.36 4.20
C LYS A 156 9.24 -10.66 4.13
N ALA A 157 8.77 -10.36 2.93
CA ALA A 157 7.47 -9.73 2.73
C ALA A 157 6.34 -10.72 3.05
N ILE A 158 6.44 -11.96 2.59
CA ILE A 158 5.48 -13.03 2.91
C ILE A 158 5.35 -13.22 4.43
N GLY A 159 6.47 -13.26 5.14
CA GLY A 159 6.48 -13.35 6.61
C GLY A 159 5.78 -12.17 7.28
N LEU A 160 5.97 -10.94 6.76
CA LEU A 160 5.24 -9.77 7.24
C LEU A 160 3.74 -9.91 6.97
N TYR A 161 3.33 -10.27 5.76
CA TYR A 161 1.92 -10.40 5.39
C TYR A 161 1.21 -11.47 6.23
N LYS A 162 1.83 -12.64 6.43
CA LYS A 162 1.31 -13.69 7.34
C LYS A 162 1.16 -13.17 8.78
N LYS A 163 2.14 -12.44 9.28
CA LYS A 163 2.07 -11.81 10.61
C LYS A 163 0.90 -10.83 10.72
N MET A 164 0.57 -10.13 9.64
CA MET A 164 -0.56 -9.20 9.57
C MET A 164 -1.91 -9.88 9.30
N GLY A 165 -1.94 -11.22 9.25
CA GLY A 165 -3.15 -12.02 9.10
C GLY A 165 -3.54 -12.34 7.66
N PHE A 166 -2.68 -12.04 6.67
CA PHE A 166 -2.93 -12.45 5.29
C PHE A 166 -2.72 -13.96 5.12
N GLU A 167 -3.61 -14.58 4.36
CA GLU A 167 -3.60 -15.99 4.00
C GLU A 167 -3.23 -16.17 2.53
N GLU A 168 -2.44 -17.20 2.22
CA GLU A 168 -2.16 -17.60 0.85
C GLU A 168 -3.40 -18.24 0.23
N VAL A 169 -3.77 -17.80 -0.98
CA VAL A 169 -4.97 -18.33 -1.66
C VAL A 169 -4.69 -18.92 -3.03
N ALA A 170 -3.63 -18.50 -3.70
CA ALA A 170 -3.22 -19.05 -4.97
C ALA A 170 -1.75 -18.82 -5.26
N VAL A 171 -1.16 -19.71 -6.04
CA VAL A 171 0.16 -19.52 -6.67
C VAL A 171 -0.06 -19.48 -8.18
N GLN A 172 0.40 -18.42 -8.81
CA GLN A 172 0.44 -18.29 -10.26
C GLN A 172 1.85 -18.68 -10.72
N GLN A 173 1.96 -19.92 -11.22
CA GLN A 173 3.25 -20.45 -11.67
C GLN A 173 3.75 -19.67 -12.89
N ASP A 174 5.05 -19.41 -12.96
CA ASP A 174 5.75 -18.76 -14.08
C ASP A 174 5.13 -17.41 -14.50
N PHE A 175 4.44 -16.73 -13.59
CA PHE A 175 3.70 -15.51 -13.87
C PHE A 175 4.59 -14.31 -14.17
N ILE A 176 5.77 -14.27 -13.58
CA ILE A 176 6.73 -13.17 -13.72
C ILE A 176 7.91 -13.65 -14.54
N LYS A 177 8.18 -12.99 -15.65
CA LYS A 177 9.39 -13.21 -16.44
C LYS A 177 10.47 -12.22 -16.00
N ASN A 178 11.57 -12.75 -15.51
CA ASN A 178 12.72 -11.97 -15.05
C ASN A 178 13.61 -11.52 -16.25
N ASP A 179 14.47 -10.53 -16.04
CA ASP A 179 15.34 -9.97 -17.07
C ASP A 179 16.34 -10.98 -17.65
N ASP A 180 16.72 -11.98 -16.85
CA ASP A 180 17.58 -13.09 -17.27
C ASP A 180 16.82 -14.20 -18.03
N ASN A 181 15.57 -13.97 -18.41
CA ASN A 181 14.62 -14.91 -19.02
C ASN A 181 14.20 -16.11 -18.12
N SER A 182 14.58 -16.13 -16.87
CA SER A 182 13.98 -17.05 -15.89
C SER A 182 12.55 -16.64 -15.54
N TYR A 183 11.81 -17.54 -14.88
CA TYR A 183 10.46 -17.25 -14.41
C TYR A 183 10.38 -17.34 -12.90
N SER A 184 9.50 -16.52 -12.33
CA SER A 184 9.19 -16.53 -10.91
C SER A 184 7.67 -16.68 -10.70
N ASP A 185 7.32 -17.41 -9.66
CA ASP A 185 5.92 -17.56 -9.25
C ASP A 185 5.44 -16.31 -8.53
N ASN A 186 4.18 -15.97 -8.77
CA ASN A 186 3.47 -14.94 -8.03
C ASN A 186 2.53 -15.58 -7.02
N LEU A 187 2.68 -15.24 -5.75
CA LEU A 187 1.80 -15.65 -4.67
C LEU A 187 0.71 -14.60 -4.49
N VAL A 188 -0.55 -15.05 -4.50
CA VAL A 188 -1.72 -14.23 -4.20
C VAL A 188 -2.14 -14.45 -2.76
N MET A 189 -2.26 -13.38 -1.99
CA MET A 189 -2.68 -13.44 -0.59
C MET A 189 -3.88 -12.53 -0.34
N LYS A 190 -4.72 -12.88 0.63
CA LYS A 190 -5.89 -12.09 1.04
C LYS A 190 -5.97 -11.92 2.55
N LEU A 191 -6.64 -10.85 2.97
CA LEU A 191 -7.07 -10.60 4.35
C LEU A 191 -8.53 -10.17 4.35
N SER A 192 -9.39 -10.88 5.09
CA SER A 192 -10.76 -10.41 5.38
C SER A 192 -10.71 -9.34 6.47
N VAL A 193 -11.25 -8.16 6.17
CA VAL A 193 -11.28 -7.02 7.11
C VAL A 193 -12.64 -6.84 7.79
N LYS A 194 -13.65 -7.60 7.34
CA LYS A 194 -14.95 -7.72 8.02
C LYS A 194 -15.08 -9.12 8.59
N THR A 195 -15.53 -9.21 9.84
CA THR A 195 -15.98 -10.45 10.45
C THR A 195 -17.41 -10.74 9.95
N ASN A 196 -17.62 -11.92 9.39
CA ASN A 196 -18.97 -12.43 9.12
C ASN A 196 -19.71 -12.66 10.42
#